data_e9a051957c5e11c31bfaf137d885fc4f
#
_entry.id   e9a051957c5e11c31bfaf137d885fc4f
#
_cell.length_a   1.000
_cell.length_b   1.000
_cell.length_c   1.000
_cell.angle_alpha   90.00
_cell.angle_beta   90.00
_cell.angle_gamma   90.00
#
_symmetry.space_group_name_H-M   'P 1'
#
loop_
_entity.id
_entity.type
_entity.pdbx_description
1 polymer ?
#
loop_
_entity_poly.entity_id
_entity_poly.type
_entity_poly.pdbx_seq_one_letter_code
_entity_poly.pdbx_strand_id
1 'polypeptide(L)'
;MKGVQLDDGRRVLVVNLDGTLHAWDGTCTHEEADLSTGFLLGDRITCPLHLSVFDLNNGEAVTPPATVPLKKYNLRIENEDIFVEVD
;
A
#
# COMPACT_ATOMS: atom_id res chain seq x y z
N MET A 1 -0.22 -3.82 -9.27
CA MET A 1 -0.02 -3.79 -7.81
C MET A 1 0.91 -4.92 -7.40
N LYS A 2 1.86 -4.62 -6.57
CA LYS A 2 2.83 -5.62 -6.12
C LYS A 2 3.11 -5.46 -4.63
N GLY A 3 3.05 -6.55 -3.89
CA GLY A 3 3.49 -6.59 -2.50
C GLY A 3 4.96 -6.96 -2.42
N VAL A 4 5.72 -6.23 -1.61
CA VAL A 4 7.14 -6.46 -1.36
C VAL A 4 7.35 -6.59 0.14
N GLN A 5 8.09 -7.60 0.57
CA GLN A 5 8.48 -7.73 1.97
C GLN A 5 9.93 -7.27 2.13
N LEU A 6 10.15 -6.36 3.09
CA LEU A 6 11.48 -5.87 3.41
C LEU A 6 12.21 -6.86 4.32
N ASP A 7 13.55 -6.74 4.39
CA ASP A 7 14.37 -7.63 5.20
C ASP A 7 14.01 -7.62 6.68
N ASP A 8 13.46 -6.51 7.17
CA ASP A 8 13.03 -6.37 8.57
C ASP A 8 11.60 -6.87 8.82
N GLY A 9 10.96 -7.45 7.81
CA GLY A 9 9.61 -8.02 7.92
C GLY A 9 8.48 -7.08 7.56
N ARG A 10 8.77 -5.79 7.32
CA ARG A 10 7.73 -4.84 6.89
C ARG A 10 7.25 -5.17 5.48
N ARG A 11 5.96 -4.97 5.24
CA ARG A 11 5.36 -5.12 3.92
C ARG A 11 5.17 -3.76 3.28
N VAL A 12 5.45 -3.68 1.98
CA VAL A 12 5.24 -2.47 1.19
C VAL A 12 4.38 -2.83 -0.01
N LEU A 13 3.38 -2.00 -0.27
CA LEU A 13 2.50 -2.14 -1.44
C LEU A 13 2.92 -1.11 -2.48
N VAL A 14 3.35 -1.59 -3.65
CA VAL A 14 3.72 -0.72 -4.76
C VAL A 14 2.60 -0.78 -5.79
N VAL A 15 2.10 0.36 -6.19
CA VAL A 15 0.99 0.46 -7.13
C VAL A 15 1.30 1.53 -8.19
N ASN A 16 0.89 1.25 -9.43
CA ASN A 16 0.97 2.19 -10.53
C ASN A 16 -0.43 2.79 -10.74
N LEU A 17 -0.55 4.10 -10.54
CA LEU A 17 -1.78 4.85 -10.77
C LEU A 17 -1.54 5.82 -11.92
N ASP A 18 -2.10 5.50 -13.09
CA ASP A 18 -2.00 6.33 -14.30
C ASP A 18 -0.56 6.72 -14.65
N GLY A 19 0.37 5.76 -14.54
CA GLY A 19 1.78 5.96 -14.88
C GLY A 19 2.64 6.49 -13.74
N THR A 20 2.06 6.77 -12.58
CA THR A 20 2.79 7.22 -11.39
C THR A 20 2.86 6.09 -10.36
N LEU A 21 4.06 5.78 -9.91
CA LEU A 21 4.26 4.76 -8.90
C LEU A 21 4.11 5.35 -7.51
N HIS A 22 3.39 4.62 -6.67
CA HIS A 22 3.19 4.95 -5.26
C HIS A 22 3.58 3.75 -4.41
N ALA A 23 4.13 4.01 -3.23
CA ALA A 23 4.44 2.97 -2.27
C ALA A 23 3.79 3.29 -0.93
N TRP A 24 3.04 2.33 -0.42
CA TRP A 24 2.31 2.43 0.83
C TRP A 24 2.65 1.26 1.74
N ASP A 25 2.40 1.41 3.04
CA ASP A 25 2.45 0.28 3.96
C ASP A 25 1.53 -0.83 3.42
N GLY A 26 2.06 -2.02 3.29
CA GLY A 26 1.33 -3.17 2.75
C GLY A 26 0.50 -3.91 3.78
N THR A 27 0.41 -3.41 5.00
CA THR A 27 -0.37 -4.01 6.08
C THR A 27 -1.54 -3.11 6.42
N CYS A 28 -2.74 -3.71 6.48
CA CYS A 28 -3.95 -2.98 6.86
C CYS A 28 -3.78 -2.38 8.26
N THR A 29 -4.14 -1.10 8.43
CA THR A 29 -3.98 -0.41 9.72
C THR A 29 -4.94 -0.89 10.79
N HIS A 30 -6.05 -1.53 10.40
CA HIS A 30 -7.00 -2.10 11.35
C HIS A 30 -6.57 -3.49 11.83
N GLU A 31 -6.12 -4.33 10.91
CA GLU A 31 -5.71 -5.72 11.17
C GLU A 31 -4.39 -6.00 10.45
N GLU A 32 -3.63 -7.00 10.90
CA GLU A 32 -2.38 -7.37 10.22
C GLU A 32 -2.64 -8.20 8.96
N ALA A 33 -3.45 -7.65 8.06
CA ALA A 33 -3.75 -8.28 6.78
C ALA A 33 -2.82 -7.75 5.70
N ASP A 34 -2.39 -8.64 4.81
CA ASP A 34 -1.57 -8.29 3.66
C ASP A 34 -2.47 -7.64 2.59
N LEU A 35 -2.30 -6.33 2.38
CA LEU A 35 -3.11 -5.59 1.41
C LEU A 35 -2.88 -6.04 -0.03
N SER A 36 -1.72 -6.63 -0.34
CA SER A 36 -1.45 -7.13 -1.69
C SER A 36 -2.35 -8.30 -2.08
N THR A 37 -2.98 -8.95 -1.11
CA THR A 37 -3.97 -10.01 -1.35
C THR A 37 -5.40 -9.49 -1.38
N GLY A 38 -5.60 -8.18 -1.20
CA GLY A 38 -6.90 -7.54 -1.24
C GLY A 38 -7.36 -7.24 -2.65
N PHE A 39 -8.36 -6.36 -2.75
CA PHE A 39 -9.00 -6.04 -4.02
C PHE A 39 -8.67 -4.61 -4.44
N LEU A 40 -7.96 -4.48 -5.56
CA LEU A 40 -7.68 -3.17 -6.16
C LEU A 40 -8.80 -2.83 -7.15
N LEU A 41 -9.47 -1.71 -6.92
CA LEU A 41 -10.48 -1.20 -7.82
C LEU A 41 -10.20 0.29 -8.07
N GLY A 42 -9.75 0.61 -9.28
CA GLY A 42 -9.32 1.96 -9.60
C GLY A 42 -8.12 2.35 -8.75
N ASP A 43 -8.27 3.42 -7.96
CA ASP A 43 -7.23 3.94 -7.07
C ASP A 43 -7.46 3.58 -5.60
N ARG A 44 -8.31 2.59 -5.32
CA ARG A 44 -8.65 2.16 -3.96
C ARG A 44 -8.34 0.70 -3.76
N ILE A 45 -7.78 0.39 -2.59
CA ILE A 45 -7.50 -0.99 -2.17
C ILE A 45 -8.44 -1.38 -1.04
N THR A 46 -9.05 -2.54 -1.15
CA THR A 46 -9.93 -3.09 -0.13
C THR A 46 -9.21 -4.19 0.63
N CYS A 47 -9.14 -4.05 1.94
CA CYS A 47 -8.55 -5.06 2.82
C CYS A 47 -9.35 -6.36 2.75
N PRO A 48 -8.68 -7.53 2.61
CA PRO A 48 -9.40 -8.79 2.44
C PRO A 48 -10.10 -9.30 3.69
N LEU A 49 -9.76 -8.81 4.89
CA LEU A 49 -10.36 -9.31 6.13
C LEU A 49 -11.69 -8.65 6.45
N HIS A 50 -11.70 -7.33 6.67
CA HIS A 50 -12.90 -6.62 7.13
C HIS A 50 -13.41 -5.60 6.11
N LEU A 51 -12.90 -5.67 4.88
CA LEU A 51 -13.34 -4.83 3.76
C LEU A 51 -13.13 -3.33 3.98
N SER A 52 -12.16 -2.95 4.81
CA SER A 52 -11.73 -1.56 4.92
C SER A 52 -11.15 -1.10 3.59
N VAL A 53 -11.44 0.14 3.20
CA VAL A 53 -10.99 0.69 1.93
C VAL A 53 -10.04 1.84 2.18
N PHE A 54 -8.91 1.84 1.47
CA PHE A 54 -7.91 2.91 1.51
C PHE A 54 -7.78 3.55 0.12
N ASP A 55 -7.70 4.88 0.11
CA ASP A 55 -7.44 5.64 -1.11
C ASP A 55 -5.92 5.65 -1.35
N LEU A 56 -5.48 5.14 -2.50
CA LEU A 56 -4.05 5.02 -2.81
C LEU A 56 -3.44 6.31 -3.36
N ASN A 57 -4.22 7.37 -3.52
CA ASN A 57 -3.67 8.69 -3.85
C ASN A 57 -3.12 9.41 -2.61
N ASN A 58 -3.75 9.20 -1.45
CA ASN A 58 -3.39 9.90 -0.22
C ASN A 58 -3.21 8.98 0.99
N GLY A 59 -3.49 7.68 0.85
CA GLY A 59 -3.36 6.69 1.93
C GLY A 59 -4.47 6.71 2.95
N GLU A 60 -5.48 7.57 2.80
CA GLU A 60 -6.52 7.71 3.80
C GLU A 60 -7.45 6.49 3.87
N ALA A 61 -7.87 6.17 5.10
CA ALA A 61 -8.90 5.16 5.33
C ALA A 61 -10.26 5.76 4.95
N VAL A 62 -10.87 5.22 3.90
CA VAL A 62 -12.14 5.74 3.36
C VAL A 62 -13.33 5.09 4.04
N THR A 63 -13.21 3.81 4.38
CA THR A 63 -14.31 3.02 4.92
C THR A 63 -13.89 2.32 6.21
N PRO A 64 -14.71 2.36 7.28
CA PRO A 64 -14.41 1.60 8.49
C PRO A 64 -14.34 0.09 8.19
N PRO A 65 -13.72 -0.73 9.06
CA PRO A 65 -13.30 -0.35 10.42
C PRO A 65 -11.96 0.36 10.52
N ALA A 66 -11.15 0.43 9.47
CA ALA A 66 -9.88 1.14 9.53
C ALA A 66 -10.13 2.65 9.61
N THR A 67 -9.42 3.33 10.51
CA THR A 67 -9.50 4.78 10.69
C THR A 67 -8.15 5.46 10.58
N VAL A 68 -7.06 4.68 10.58
CA VAL A 68 -5.70 5.18 10.52
C VAL A 68 -5.22 5.11 9.07
N PRO A 69 -4.67 6.19 8.50
CA PRO A 69 -4.16 6.16 7.13
C PRO A 69 -2.94 5.26 6.98
N LEU A 70 -2.70 4.83 5.74
CA LEU A 70 -1.51 4.05 5.41
C LEU A 70 -0.27 4.95 5.44
N LYS A 71 0.85 4.41 5.95
CA LYS A 71 2.13 5.10 5.90
C LYS A 71 2.63 5.09 4.46
N LYS A 72 3.12 6.25 4.00
CA LYS A 72 3.71 6.39 2.68
C LYS A 72 5.20 6.07 2.72
N TYR A 73 5.68 5.36 1.69
CA TYR A 73 7.10 5.17 1.44
C TYR A 73 7.51 5.93 0.20
N ASN A 74 8.72 6.47 0.22
CA ASN A 74 9.29 7.12 -0.96
C ASN A 74 9.93 6.07 -1.86
N LEU A 75 9.89 6.32 -3.16
CA LEU A 75 10.48 5.46 -4.16
C LEU A 75 11.62 6.19 -4.86
N ARG A 76 12.65 5.44 -5.21
CA ARG A 76 13.75 5.91 -6.05
C ARG A 76 13.89 4.97 -7.23
N ILE A 77 14.00 5.53 -8.42
CA ILE A 77 14.16 4.77 -9.66
C ILE A 77 15.56 5.03 -10.22
N GLU A 78 16.34 3.96 -10.40
CA GLU A 78 17.67 4.02 -10.98
C GLU A 78 17.81 2.90 -12.01
N ASN A 79 18.15 3.23 -13.24
CA ASN A 79 18.42 2.26 -14.31
C ASN A 79 17.31 1.21 -14.44
N GLU A 80 16.06 1.62 -14.39
CA GLU A 80 14.86 0.77 -14.45
C GLU A 80 14.60 -0.04 -13.17
N ASP A 81 15.47 0.05 -12.17
CA ASP A 81 15.24 -0.58 -10.87
C ASP A 81 14.48 0.36 -9.95
N ILE A 82 13.58 -0.21 -9.17
CA ILE A 82 12.77 0.54 -8.21
C ILE A 82 13.24 0.20 -6.80
N PHE A 83 13.61 1.23 -6.04
CA PHE A 83 14.04 1.08 -4.66
C PHE A 83 13.03 1.76 -3.73
N VAL A 84 12.65 1.05 -2.68
CA VAL A 84 11.83 1.61 -1.60
C VAL A 84 12.77 2.23 -0.57
N GLU A 85 12.59 3.53 -0.32
CA GLU A 85 13.40 4.21 0.69
C GLU A 85 12.77 4.00 2.06
N VAL A 86 13.56 3.48 2.99
CA VAL A 86 13.11 3.22 4.36
C VAL A 86 13.85 4.13 5.33
N ASP A 87 13.15 4.55 6.37
CA ASP A 87 13.70 5.41 7.42
C ASP A 87 14.53 4.60 8.41
#